data_f9d4d87e3557e3665d0148c12fa395b9
#
_entry.id   f9d4d87e3557e3665d0148c12fa395b9
#
_cell.length_a   1.000
_cell.length_b   1.000
_cell.length_c   1.000
_cell.angle_alpha   90.00
_cell.angle_beta   90.00
_cell.angle_gamma   90.00
#
_symmetry.space_group_name_H-M   'P 1'
#
loop_
_entity.id
_entity.type
_entity.pdbx_description
1 polymer ?
#
loop_
_entity_poly.entity_id
_entity_poly.type
_entity_poly.pdbx_seq_one_letter_code
_entity_poly.pdbx_strand_id
1 'polypeptide(L)'
;MAASKRKIIIDCDAGIDDAQAIMIALTQEVDILGITCTFGNVDVDQVCKNVLKTLEACGRTDIPVYKGAHRPILGTSFDKPEYHGKDGLGDMPDLKDPDMNLLKETHAVQALIQLVNQNPGEVVLIALGPLSNIALASNMEAGFFTKVKEIYLMGGCVHGKGNHWVSAEFNFGADPEAAYIVLNEKNNCPVSLMSWEACLDHVLEWEFYDRYVGTGTKKAEFMKKISSKIREYEGDGPFITCDPFPICAAVQPQIVLKEKLVYATVELKGGFTRGQMVVDWYGVLKKDSNVRLLEKLDLELFMAMMLHSVK
;
A
#
# COMPACT_ATOMS: atom_id res chain seq x y z
N MET A 1 -20.16 -5.55 25.66
CA MET A 1 -18.77 -5.98 25.36
C MET A 1 -18.26 -4.99 24.33
N ALA A 2 -17.09 -4.35 24.55
CA ALA A 2 -16.48 -3.52 23.51
C ALA A 2 -16.18 -4.41 22.29
N ALA A 3 -16.52 -3.94 21.09
CA ALA A 3 -16.17 -4.64 19.85
C ALA A 3 -14.65 -4.84 19.82
N SER A 4 -14.19 -6.05 19.44
CA SER A 4 -12.75 -6.30 19.27
C SER A 4 -12.22 -5.38 18.19
N LYS A 5 -11.07 -4.73 18.44
CA LYS A 5 -10.41 -3.90 17.42
C LYS A 5 -10.08 -4.73 16.19
N ARG A 6 -10.21 -4.13 15.01
CA ARG A 6 -9.82 -4.77 13.74
C ARG A 6 -8.31 -4.98 13.75
N LYS A 7 -7.86 -6.22 13.50
CA LYS A 7 -6.44 -6.57 13.41
C LYS A 7 -5.95 -6.34 11.98
N ILE A 8 -4.91 -5.55 11.82
CA ILE A 8 -4.36 -5.23 10.50
C ILE A 8 -2.86 -5.54 10.42
N ILE A 9 -2.40 -5.89 9.23
CA ILE A 9 -0.98 -5.92 8.86
C ILE A 9 -0.84 -5.03 7.64
N ILE A 10 0.17 -4.16 7.62
CA ILE A 10 0.48 -3.28 6.49
C ILE A 10 1.73 -3.82 5.81
N ASP A 11 1.65 -4.13 4.50
CA ASP A 11 2.79 -4.49 3.65
C ASP A 11 3.07 -3.31 2.72
N CYS A 12 4.28 -2.75 2.75
CA CYS A 12 4.56 -1.46 2.11
C CYS A 12 5.99 -1.38 1.54
N ASP A 13 6.21 -0.45 0.62
CA ASP A 13 7.52 -0.12 0.05
C ASP A 13 7.98 1.32 0.38
N ALA A 14 7.37 1.90 1.41
CA ALA A 14 7.65 3.12 2.18
C ALA A 14 8.14 4.31 1.37
N GLY A 15 7.31 4.76 0.42
CA GLY A 15 7.34 6.10 -0.14
C GLY A 15 6.66 7.13 0.78
N ILE A 16 6.45 8.33 0.25
CA ILE A 16 5.82 9.44 1.00
C ILE A 16 4.36 9.13 1.31
N ASP A 17 3.62 8.53 0.40
CA ASP A 17 2.20 8.18 0.59
C ASP A 17 2.03 6.93 1.47
N ASP A 18 2.97 5.97 1.47
CA ASP A 18 3.05 4.93 2.50
C ASP A 18 3.17 5.56 3.90
N ALA A 19 4.02 6.57 4.06
CA ALA A 19 4.16 7.28 5.33
C ALA A 19 2.82 7.91 5.75
N GLN A 20 2.09 8.55 4.82
CA GLN A 20 0.75 9.09 5.08
C GLN A 20 -0.23 7.96 5.50
N ALA A 21 -0.21 6.84 4.79
CA ALA A 21 -1.05 5.67 5.05
C ALA A 21 -0.80 5.09 6.45
N ILE A 22 0.46 4.89 6.82
CA ILE A 22 0.87 4.44 8.16
C ILE A 22 0.39 5.43 9.23
N MET A 23 0.61 6.74 9.03
CA MET A 23 0.19 7.76 9.98
C MET A 23 -1.34 7.77 10.18
N ILE A 24 -2.13 7.57 9.12
CA ILE A 24 -3.59 7.43 9.23
C ILE A 24 -3.92 6.18 10.07
N ALA A 25 -3.35 5.02 9.74
CA ALA A 25 -3.63 3.77 10.45
C ALA A 25 -3.36 3.90 11.97
N LEU A 26 -2.27 4.59 12.35
CA LEU A 26 -1.88 4.81 13.74
C LEU A 26 -2.86 5.65 14.56
N THR A 27 -3.74 6.40 13.90
CA THR A 27 -4.78 7.21 14.59
C THR A 27 -6.14 6.53 14.67
N GLN A 28 -6.29 5.35 14.08
CA GLN A 28 -7.54 4.62 14.08
C GLN A 28 -7.62 3.61 15.23
N GLU A 29 -8.84 3.22 15.60
CA GLU A 29 -9.07 2.19 16.61
C GLU A 29 -8.86 0.77 16.04
N VAL A 30 -7.63 0.48 15.61
CA VAL A 30 -7.20 -0.80 15.08
C VAL A 30 -6.04 -1.38 15.88
N ASP A 31 -5.81 -2.67 15.74
CA ASP A 31 -4.65 -3.38 16.27
C ASP A 31 -3.68 -3.67 15.13
N ILE A 32 -2.59 -2.91 15.03
CA ILE A 32 -1.55 -3.08 14.01
C ILE A 32 -0.61 -4.17 14.50
N LEU A 33 -0.77 -5.39 13.98
CA LEU A 33 0.03 -6.55 14.38
C LEU A 33 1.49 -6.43 13.91
N GLY A 34 1.74 -5.68 12.83
CA GLY A 34 3.07 -5.40 12.32
C GLY A 34 3.04 -4.72 10.96
N ILE A 35 4.20 -4.21 10.55
CA ILE A 35 4.44 -3.65 9.23
C ILE A 35 5.51 -4.50 8.55
N THR A 36 5.19 -5.03 7.36
CA THR A 36 6.12 -5.80 6.53
C THR A 36 6.61 -4.93 5.39
N CYS A 37 7.92 -4.96 5.15
CA CYS A 37 8.59 -4.15 4.14
C CYS A 37 8.90 -4.98 2.92
N THR A 38 8.64 -4.46 1.72
CA THR A 38 9.05 -5.03 0.44
C THR A 38 9.89 -4.01 -0.33
N PHE A 39 10.63 -4.46 -1.35
CA PHE A 39 11.23 -3.54 -2.32
C PHE A 39 10.12 -2.85 -3.13
N GLY A 40 10.43 -1.74 -3.75
CA GLY A 40 9.53 -1.01 -4.64
C GLY A 40 10.08 0.37 -4.90
N ASN A 41 9.52 1.41 -4.29
CA ASN A 41 9.96 2.80 -4.41
C ASN A 41 11.47 2.96 -4.15
N VAL A 42 11.99 2.21 -3.17
CA VAL A 42 13.42 2.13 -2.86
C VAL A 42 13.83 0.68 -2.53
N ASP A 43 15.10 0.44 -2.20
CA ASP A 43 15.55 -0.87 -1.74
C ASP A 43 14.95 -1.19 -0.37
N VAL A 44 14.68 -2.46 -0.11
CA VAL A 44 14.00 -2.91 1.11
C VAL A 44 14.71 -2.46 2.41
N ASP A 45 16.02 -2.29 2.40
CA ASP A 45 16.76 -1.76 3.55
C ASP A 45 16.40 -0.29 3.81
N GLN A 46 16.26 0.49 2.76
CA GLN A 46 15.81 1.88 2.85
C GLN A 46 14.33 1.96 3.21
N VAL A 47 13.47 1.06 2.68
CA VAL A 47 12.08 0.92 3.08
C VAL A 47 11.95 0.73 4.60
N CYS A 48 12.74 -0.21 5.18
CA CYS A 48 12.74 -0.43 6.63
C CYS A 48 13.10 0.83 7.42
N LYS A 49 14.12 1.58 6.97
CA LYS A 49 14.49 2.87 7.58
C LYS A 49 13.34 3.87 7.50
N ASN A 50 12.67 3.97 6.36
CA ASN A 50 11.59 4.91 6.13
C ASN A 50 10.37 4.61 7.03
N VAL A 51 10.00 3.33 7.17
CA VAL A 51 8.95 2.90 8.11
C VAL A 51 9.32 3.27 9.54
N LEU A 52 10.54 2.96 9.98
CA LEU A 52 10.99 3.30 11.34
C LEU A 52 11.01 4.81 11.58
N LYS A 53 11.50 5.63 10.62
CA LYS A 53 11.43 7.10 10.71
C LYS A 53 9.99 7.60 10.87
N THR A 54 9.05 7.02 10.11
CA THR A 54 7.62 7.37 10.20
C THR A 54 7.05 7.01 11.57
N LEU A 55 7.37 5.83 12.08
CA LEU A 55 6.94 5.40 13.42
C LEU A 55 7.54 6.26 14.54
N GLU A 56 8.83 6.62 14.45
CA GLU A 56 9.50 7.53 15.38
C GLU A 56 8.84 8.92 15.38
N ALA A 57 8.54 9.49 14.19
CA ALA A 57 7.85 10.77 14.06
C ALA A 57 6.45 10.73 14.71
N CYS A 58 5.81 9.56 14.75
CA CYS A 58 4.51 9.34 15.39
C CYS A 58 4.61 8.92 16.86
N GLY A 59 5.82 8.67 17.40
CA GLY A 59 6.01 8.14 18.77
C GLY A 59 5.47 6.72 18.95
N ARG A 60 5.45 5.89 17.88
CA ARG A 60 4.88 4.53 17.85
C ARG A 60 5.90 3.45 17.49
N THR A 61 7.05 3.51 18.14
CA THR A 61 8.13 2.52 17.97
C THR A 61 7.79 1.14 18.59
N ASP A 62 6.62 1.01 19.19
CA ASP A 62 6.07 -0.25 19.69
C ASP A 62 5.59 -1.20 18.57
N ILE A 63 5.32 -0.67 17.39
CA ILE A 63 4.82 -1.46 16.23
C ILE A 63 5.99 -2.29 15.64
N PRO A 64 5.84 -3.63 15.52
CA PRO A 64 6.87 -4.47 14.93
C PRO A 64 7.06 -4.20 13.43
N VAL A 65 8.32 -4.07 12.98
CA VAL A 65 8.68 -3.88 11.57
C VAL A 65 9.53 -5.06 11.11
N TYR A 66 9.20 -5.63 9.94
CA TYR A 66 9.82 -6.83 9.40
C TYR A 66 10.36 -6.59 7.99
N LYS A 67 11.65 -6.86 7.77
CA LYS A 67 12.27 -6.80 6.45
C LYS A 67 11.86 -8.01 5.61
N GLY A 68 11.45 -7.78 4.35
CA GLY A 68 10.97 -8.81 3.45
C GLY A 68 11.71 -8.88 2.12
N ALA A 69 10.95 -9.11 1.05
CA ALA A 69 11.48 -9.31 -0.28
C ALA A 69 12.33 -8.12 -0.75
N HIS A 70 13.51 -8.43 -1.29
CA HIS A 70 14.46 -7.44 -1.83
C HIS A 70 14.43 -7.35 -3.37
N ARG A 71 13.65 -8.20 -4.03
CA ARG A 71 13.49 -8.26 -5.49
C ARG A 71 12.20 -8.98 -5.87
N PRO A 72 11.73 -8.85 -7.12
CA PRO A 72 10.57 -9.59 -7.61
C PRO A 72 10.81 -11.12 -7.63
N ILE A 73 9.71 -11.88 -7.70
CA ILE A 73 9.75 -13.35 -7.81
C ILE A 73 10.53 -13.77 -9.06
N LEU A 74 10.25 -13.13 -10.19
CA LEU A 74 11.00 -13.33 -11.42
C LEU A 74 11.59 -12.02 -11.91
N GLY A 75 12.80 -12.11 -12.48
CA GLY A 75 13.45 -10.97 -13.08
C GLY A 75 14.54 -10.34 -12.23
N THR A 76 15.02 -9.21 -12.71
CA THR A 76 16.06 -8.39 -12.10
C THR A 76 15.48 -7.09 -11.59
N SER A 77 16.26 -6.31 -10.87
CA SER A 77 15.90 -4.92 -10.53
C SER A 77 15.55 -4.13 -11.79
N PHE A 78 14.61 -3.20 -11.65
CA PHE A 78 14.20 -2.25 -12.67
C PHE A 78 14.57 -0.82 -12.25
N ASP A 79 14.52 0.12 -13.20
CA ASP A 79 14.73 1.54 -12.91
C ASP A 79 13.55 2.04 -12.08
N LYS A 80 13.86 2.53 -10.88
CA LYS A 80 12.86 3.03 -9.93
C LYS A 80 12.49 4.47 -10.25
N PRO A 81 11.20 4.84 -10.15
CA PRO A 81 10.82 6.23 -10.28
C PRO A 81 11.36 7.04 -9.09
N GLU A 82 11.85 8.26 -9.36
CA GLU A 82 12.32 9.17 -8.30
C GLU A 82 11.19 10.08 -7.74
N TYR A 83 9.92 9.69 -7.90
CA TYR A 83 8.77 10.46 -7.42
C TYR A 83 8.85 10.78 -5.92
N HIS A 84 9.26 9.80 -5.13
CA HIS A 84 9.42 9.94 -3.68
C HIS A 84 10.84 10.40 -3.27
N GLY A 85 11.69 10.79 -4.22
CA GLY A 85 13.12 11.02 -4.00
C GLY A 85 13.93 9.72 -4.02
N LYS A 86 15.26 9.84 -4.01
CA LYS A 86 16.18 8.69 -4.05
C LYS A 86 16.15 7.85 -2.79
N ASP A 87 15.82 8.49 -1.65
CA ASP A 87 15.68 7.82 -0.36
C ASP A 87 14.23 7.40 -0.05
N GLY A 88 13.26 7.74 -0.94
CA GLY A 88 11.84 7.46 -0.75
C GLY A 88 11.11 8.43 0.17
N LEU A 89 11.82 9.35 0.85
CA LEU A 89 11.26 10.37 1.74
C LEU A 89 11.75 11.79 1.41
N GLY A 90 11.81 12.11 0.10
CA GLY A 90 12.06 13.45 -0.41
C GLY A 90 13.50 13.92 -0.33
N ASP A 91 14.47 13.05 -0.06
CA ASP A 91 15.92 13.35 0.03
C ASP A 91 16.26 14.43 1.06
N MET A 92 15.63 14.38 2.24
CA MET A 92 15.85 15.37 3.29
C MET A 92 17.11 15.07 4.09
N PRO A 93 18.16 15.91 3.98
CA PRO A 93 19.48 15.63 4.59
C PRO A 93 19.47 15.69 6.12
N ASP A 94 18.47 16.34 6.71
CA ASP A 94 18.32 16.51 8.15
C ASP A 94 17.44 15.42 8.82
N LEU A 95 16.93 14.46 8.05
CA LEU A 95 16.24 13.30 8.61
C LEU A 95 17.28 12.31 9.16
N LYS A 96 17.35 12.23 10.49
CA LYS A 96 18.25 11.31 11.18
C LYS A 96 17.91 9.84 10.82
N ASP A 97 18.94 9.00 10.80
CA ASP A 97 18.71 7.56 10.72
C ASP A 97 17.98 7.07 11.97
N PRO A 98 17.03 6.14 11.81
CA PRO A 98 16.26 5.60 12.93
C PRO A 98 17.08 4.57 13.71
N ASP A 99 16.57 4.18 14.88
CA ASP A 99 17.17 3.07 15.63
C ASP A 99 16.85 1.73 14.93
N MET A 100 17.83 1.21 14.20
CA MET A 100 17.69 -0.07 13.47
C MET A 100 17.56 -1.30 14.36
N ASN A 101 17.80 -1.21 15.68
CA ASN A 101 17.53 -2.31 16.60
C ASN A 101 16.03 -2.57 16.80
N LEU A 102 15.17 -1.66 16.36
CA LEU A 102 13.71 -1.83 16.35
C LEU A 102 13.24 -2.79 15.25
N LEU A 103 14.07 -3.00 14.20
CA LEU A 103 13.76 -3.95 13.14
C LEU A 103 13.82 -5.39 13.68
N LYS A 104 12.78 -6.17 13.40
CA LYS A 104 12.72 -7.58 13.84
C LYS A 104 13.62 -8.46 12.98
N GLU A 105 14.26 -9.45 13.59
CA GLU A 105 15.11 -10.42 12.88
C GLU A 105 14.31 -11.37 11.96
N THR A 106 13.04 -11.61 12.30
CA THR A 106 12.15 -12.46 11.50
C THR A 106 11.89 -11.84 10.15
N HIS A 107 12.06 -12.61 9.07
CA HIS A 107 11.74 -12.17 7.72
C HIS A 107 10.23 -11.91 7.55
N ALA A 108 9.84 -10.87 6.80
CA ALA A 108 8.45 -10.45 6.61
C ALA A 108 7.50 -11.59 6.18
N VAL A 109 7.94 -12.46 5.27
CA VAL A 109 7.15 -13.62 4.81
C VAL A 109 6.84 -14.58 5.97
N GLN A 110 7.81 -14.84 6.84
CA GLN A 110 7.59 -15.69 8.02
C GLN A 110 6.69 -14.97 9.04
N ALA A 111 6.87 -13.67 9.22
CA ALA A 111 6.03 -12.87 10.11
C ALA A 111 4.56 -12.87 9.63
N LEU A 112 4.31 -12.69 8.32
CA LEU A 112 2.98 -12.79 7.73
C LEU A 112 2.32 -14.13 8.04
N ILE A 113 3.03 -15.24 7.80
CA ILE A 113 2.53 -16.59 8.08
C ILE A 113 2.22 -16.76 9.56
N GLN A 114 3.13 -16.35 10.44
CA GLN A 114 2.96 -16.49 11.89
C GLN A 114 1.79 -15.66 12.42
N LEU A 115 1.71 -14.38 12.05
CA LEU A 115 0.67 -13.45 12.52
C LEU A 115 -0.72 -13.87 12.04
N VAL A 116 -0.83 -14.34 10.77
CA VAL A 116 -2.09 -14.85 10.22
C VAL A 116 -2.48 -16.17 10.89
N ASN A 117 -1.54 -17.09 11.13
CA ASN A 117 -1.81 -18.36 11.82
C ASN A 117 -2.20 -18.17 13.30
N GLN A 118 -1.70 -17.12 13.95
CA GLN A 118 -2.09 -16.77 15.33
C GLN A 118 -3.47 -16.12 15.41
N ASN A 119 -3.98 -15.56 14.30
CA ASN A 119 -5.24 -14.82 14.24
C ASN A 119 -6.08 -15.25 13.02
N PRO A 120 -6.43 -16.55 12.88
CA PRO A 120 -7.07 -17.07 11.67
C PRO A 120 -8.46 -16.46 11.46
N GLY A 121 -8.69 -15.91 10.24
CA GLY A 121 -9.94 -15.26 9.87
C GLY A 121 -10.17 -13.86 10.47
N GLU A 122 -9.17 -13.31 11.19
CA GLU A 122 -9.31 -12.00 11.82
C GLU A 122 -8.45 -10.92 11.14
N VAL A 123 -7.35 -11.31 10.48
CA VAL A 123 -6.35 -10.39 9.93
C VAL A 123 -6.82 -9.76 8.62
N VAL A 124 -6.82 -8.44 8.57
CA VAL A 124 -6.95 -7.66 7.33
C VAL A 124 -5.53 -7.33 6.85
N LEU A 125 -5.17 -7.79 5.67
CA LEU A 125 -3.91 -7.42 5.01
C LEU A 125 -4.14 -6.16 4.19
N ILE A 126 -3.24 -5.19 4.32
CA ILE A 126 -3.27 -3.95 3.54
C ILE A 126 -1.94 -3.85 2.82
N ALA A 127 -1.96 -4.02 1.49
CA ALA A 127 -0.78 -4.04 0.64
C ALA A 127 -0.70 -2.74 -0.16
N LEU A 128 0.39 -2.02 0.04
CA LEU A 128 0.63 -0.69 -0.55
C LEU A 128 1.73 -0.74 -1.62
N GLY A 129 2.61 -1.74 -1.57
CA GLY A 129 3.70 -1.96 -2.51
C GLY A 129 3.54 -3.23 -3.37
N PRO A 130 4.61 -3.65 -4.07
CA PRO A 130 4.65 -4.91 -4.82
C PRO A 130 4.30 -6.11 -3.94
N LEU A 131 3.46 -7.01 -4.44
CA LEU A 131 2.81 -8.08 -3.66
C LEU A 131 3.71 -9.27 -3.33
N SER A 132 5.03 -9.12 -3.48
CA SER A 132 6.03 -10.20 -3.35
C SER A 132 5.99 -10.92 -2.00
N ASN A 133 5.90 -10.19 -0.88
CA ASN A 133 5.83 -10.81 0.45
C ASN A 133 4.59 -11.68 0.60
N ILE A 134 3.43 -11.20 0.14
CA ILE A 134 2.13 -11.90 0.27
C ILE A 134 2.10 -13.14 -0.62
N ALA A 135 2.58 -13.03 -1.86
CA ALA A 135 2.69 -14.15 -2.79
C ALA A 135 3.65 -15.23 -2.27
N LEU A 136 4.81 -14.83 -1.72
CA LEU A 136 5.75 -15.78 -1.11
C LEU A 136 5.15 -16.44 0.13
N ALA A 137 4.41 -15.71 0.98
CA ALA A 137 3.74 -16.29 2.13
C ALA A 137 2.70 -17.34 1.72
N SER A 138 1.93 -17.08 0.67
CA SER A 138 0.95 -18.05 0.16
C SER A 138 1.59 -19.29 -0.47
N ASN A 139 2.75 -19.14 -1.12
CA ASN A 139 3.50 -20.25 -1.68
C ASN A 139 4.16 -21.13 -0.60
N MET A 140 4.56 -20.52 0.52
CA MET A 140 5.21 -21.23 1.63
C MET A 140 4.23 -21.88 2.59
N GLU A 141 3.03 -21.33 2.75
CA GLU A 141 2.01 -21.81 3.70
C GLU A 141 0.71 -22.17 2.96
N ALA A 142 0.49 -23.46 2.79
CA ALA A 142 -0.75 -23.96 2.18
C ALA A 142 -1.98 -23.45 2.95
N GLY A 143 -2.93 -22.86 2.22
CA GLY A 143 -4.14 -22.30 2.84
C GLY A 143 -3.94 -20.95 3.53
N PHE A 144 -2.82 -20.25 3.30
CA PHE A 144 -2.57 -18.92 3.85
C PHE A 144 -3.76 -17.97 3.66
N PHE A 145 -4.25 -17.85 2.44
CA PHE A 145 -5.39 -16.98 2.12
C PHE A 145 -6.70 -17.40 2.79
N THR A 146 -6.91 -18.68 3.12
CA THR A 146 -8.13 -19.12 3.83
C THR A 146 -8.17 -18.64 5.28
N LYS A 147 -7.01 -18.25 5.82
CA LYS A 147 -6.86 -17.73 7.18
C LYS A 147 -6.83 -16.19 7.23
N VAL A 148 -6.68 -15.52 6.07
CA VAL A 148 -6.79 -14.07 5.95
C VAL A 148 -8.25 -13.68 5.87
N LYS A 149 -8.67 -12.64 6.60
CA LYS A 149 -10.04 -12.16 6.60
C LYS A 149 -10.40 -11.48 5.28
N GLU A 150 -9.57 -10.55 4.85
CA GLU A 150 -9.71 -9.77 3.61
C GLU A 150 -8.39 -9.07 3.28
N ILE A 151 -8.23 -8.67 2.02
CA ILE A 151 -7.07 -7.94 1.53
C ILE A 151 -7.56 -6.62 0.93
N TYR A 152 -6.93 -5.51 1.33
CA TYR A 152 -7.02 -4.22 0.65
C TYR A 152 -5.69 -3.96 -0.03
N LEU A 153 -5.71 -3.53 -1.28
CA LEU A 153 -4.45 -3.23 -1.97
C LEU A 153 -4.54 -2.00 -2.84
N MET A 154 -3.43 -1.29 -2.95
CA MET A 154 -3.16 -0.30 -3.97
C MET A 154 -2.39 -0.97 -5.11
N GLY A 155 -2.90 -0.86 -6.33
CA GLY A 155 -2.17 -1.38 -7.48
C GLY A 155 -3.05 -1.65 -8.70
N GLY A 156 -2.37 -1.94 -9.80
CA GLY A 156 -3.00 -2.20 -11.08
C GLY A 156 -3.67 -0.98 -11.72
N CYS A 157 -3.99 -1.13 -12.99
CA CYS A 157 -4.72 -0.13 -13.76
C CYS A 157 -5.83 -0.82 -14.56
N VAL A 158 -7.06 -0.30 -14.44
CA VAL A 158 -8.28 -0.92 -15.00
C VAL A 158 -8.47 -0.67 -16.50
N HIS A 159 -7.83 0.37 -17.04
CA HIS A 159 -7.91 0.76 -18.44
C HIS A 159 -6.59 0.64 -19.20
N GLY A 160 -5.58 -0.01 -18.61
CA GLY A 160 -4.28 -0.19 -19.20
C GLY A 160 -3.47 1.10 -19.37
N LYS A 161 -3.73 2.10 -18.55
CA LYS A 161 -2.97 3.36 -18.48
C LYS A 161 -1.94 3.23 -17.36
N GLY A 162 -0.74 2.78 -17.72
CA GLY A 162 0.34 2.64 -16.74
C GLY A 162 0.87 3.99 -16.25
N ASN A 163 1.54 3.97 -15.10
CA ASN A 163 2.22 5.14 -14.53
C ASN A 163 3.75 5.03 -14.60
N HIS A 164 4.29 3.82 -14.71
CA HIS A 164 5.72 3.55 -14.83
C HIS A 164 6.03 2.74 -16.10
N TRP A 165 5.23 1.73 -16.41
CA TRP A 165 5.25 1.03 -17.69
C TRP A 165 4.08 1.47 -18.58
N VAL A 166 4.16 1.16 -19.87
CA VAL A 166 3.16 1.62 -20.87
C VAL A 166 1.73 1.29 -20.45
N SER A 167 1.51 0.10 -19.91
CA SER A 167 0.17 -0.39 -19.57
C SER A 167 0.07 -1.05 -18.18
N ALA A 168 1.12 -0.98 -17.39
CA ALA A 168 1.15 -1.51 -16.05
C ALA A 168 1.33 -0.38 -15.01
N GLU A 169 0.58 -0.47 -13.94
CA GLU A 169 0.80 0.33 -12.75
C GLU A 169 2.05 -0.20 -12.01
N PHE A 170 2.70 0.67 -11.23
CA PHE A 170 4.00 0.44 -10.62
C PHE A 170 4.06 -0.85 -9.79
N ASN A 171 3.18 -1.06 -8.83
CA ASN A 171 3.21 -2.22 -7.93
C ASN A 171 3.04 -3.54 -8.69
N PHE A 172 2.12 -3.57 -9.67
CA PHE A 172 1.87 -4.74 -10.49
C PHE A 172 2.97 -4.97 -11.52
N GLY A 173 3.52 -3.90 -12.07
CA GLY A 173 4.64 -3.97 -13.02
C GLY A 173 5.96 -4.38 -12.34
N ALA A 174 6.17 -3.99 -11.08
CA ALA A 174 7.35 -4.34 -10.29
C ALA A 174 7.46 -5.85 -10.00
N ASP A 175 6.32 -6.52 -9.72
CA ASP A 175 6.27 -7.98 -9.58
C ASP A 175 4.95 -8.55 -10.15
N PRO A 176 4.87 -8.71 -11.48
CA PRO A 176 3.67 -9.23 -12.13
C PRO A 176 3.28 -10.64 -11.67
N GLU A 177 4.25 -11.49 -11.36
CA GLU A 177 4.03 -12.85 -10.88
C GLU A 177 3.38 -12.83 -9.50
N ALA A 178 3.85 -11.97 -8.60
CA ALA A 178 3.24 -11.80 -7.28
C ALA A 178 1.80 -11.29 -7.38
N ALA A 179 1.56 -10.29 -8.22
CA ALA A 179 0.22 -9.75 -8.46
C ALA A 179 -0.71 -10.83 -9.06
N TYR A 180 -0.20 -11.64 -10.01
CA TYR A 180 -0.95 -12.77 -10.57
C TYR A 180 -1.32 -13.79 -9.50
N ILE A 181 -0.38 -14.22 -8.66
CA ILE A 181 -0.60 -15.19 -7.58
C ILE A 181 -1.68 -14.66 -6.62
N VAL A 182 -1.54 -13.44 -6.14
CA VAL A 182 -2.50 -12.86 -5.18
C VAL A 182 -3.91 -12.78 -5.78
N LEU A 183 -4.06 -12.33 -7.02
CA LEU A 183 -5.39 -12.21 -7.64
C LEU A 183 -6.03 -13.56 -7.99
N ASN A 184 -5.25 -14.57 -8.40
CA ASN A 184 -5.79 -15.82 -8.95
C ASN A 184 -5.79 -16.99 -7.96
N GLU A 185 -4.95 -16.99 -6.91
CA GLU A 185 -4.78 -18.10 -5.97
C GLU A 185 -5.34 -17.84 -4.57
N LYS A 186 -6.01 -16.72 -4.37
CA LYS A 186 -6.50 -16.24 -3.07
C LYS A 186 -7.65 -17.06 -2.44
N ASN A 187 -8.10 -18.17 -3.07
CA ASN A 187 -9.05 -19.13 -2.49
C ASN A 187 -10.28 -18.49 -1.80
N ASN A 188 -11.00 -17.61 -2.49
CA ASN A 188 -12.16 -16.86 -1.97
C ASN A 188 -11.87 -15.81 -0.89
N CYS A 189 -10.61 -15.53 -0.55
CA CYS A 189 -10.28 -14.38 0.28
C CYS A 189 -10.75 -13.08 -0.44
N PRO A 190 -11.58 -12.24 0.18
CA PRO A 190 -12.02 -11.00 -0.45
C PRO A 190 -10.83 -10.08 -0.73
N VAL A 191 -10.76 -9.52 -1.94
CA VAL A 191 -9.76 -8.53 -2.33
C VAL A 191 -10.47 -7.25 -2.75
N SER A 192 -10.17 -6.15 -2.07
CA SER A 192 -10.58 -4.78 -2.42
C SER A 192 -9.37 -4.05 -3.00
N LEU A 193 -9.52 -3.46 -4.19
CA LEU A 193 -8.43 -2.89 -4.94
C LEU A 193 -8.71 -1.44 -5.29
N MET A 194 -7.78 -0.55 -4.92
CA MET A 194 -7.69 0.83 -5.38
C MET A 194 -6.72 0.88 -6.56
N SER A 195 -7.24 1.11 -7.76
CA SER A 195 -6.40 1.18 -8.97
C SER A 195 -5.77 2.56 -9.14
N TRP A 196 -4.73 2.64 -9.98
CA TRP A 196 -4.09 3.91 -10.33
C TRP A 196 -5.10 4.94 -10.86
N GLU A 197 -5.99 4.55 -11.79
CA GLU A 197 -6.99 5.47 -12.31
C GLU A 197 -7.97 5.93 -11.23
N ALA A 198 -8.33 5.05 -10.29
CA ALA A 198 -9.18 5.45 -9.18
C ALA A 198 -8.46 6.46 -8.26
N CYS A 199 -7.14 6.35 -8.06
CA CYS A 199 -6.36 7.38 -7.34
C CYS A 199 -6.42 8.72 -8.08
N LEU A 200 -6.28 8.71 -9.41
CA LEU A 200 -6.37 9.93 -10.23
C LEU A 200 -7.76 10.57 -10.24
N ASP A 201 -8.82 9.78 -10.03
CA ASP A 201 -10.19 10.29 -9.87
C ASP A 201 -10.45 10.90 -8.48
N HIS A 202 -9.48 10.77 -7.54
CA HIS A 202 -9.56 11.23 -6.15
C HIS A 202 -8.42 12.21 -5.79
N VAL A 203 -7.92 12.95 -6.75
CA VAL A 203 -6.91 13.98 -6.51
C VAL A 203 -7.40 15.08 -5.58
N LEU A 204 -6.46 15.74 -4.92
CA LEU A 204 -6.73 16.78 -3.95
C LEU A 204 -6.15 18.13 -4.41
N GLU A 205 -6.77 19.21 -3.96
CA GLU A 205 -6.27 20.57 -4.22
C GLU A 205 -5.09 20.90 -3.31
N TRP A 206 -4.18 21.76 -3.78
CA TRP A 206 -3.01 22.18 -3.01
C TRP A 206 -3.37 22.96 -1.74
N GLU A 207 -4.53 23.62 -1.70
CA GLU A 207 -5.06 24.27 -0.50
C GLU A 207 -5.33 23.27 0.62
N PHE A 208 -5.75 22.04 0.26
CA PHE A 208 -5.88 20.98 1.24
C PHE A 208 -4.50 20.54 1.76
N TYR A 209 -3.54 20.32 0.86
CA TYR A 209 -2.18 19.95 1.22
C TYR A 209 -1.57 21.00 2.17
N ASP A 210 -1.69 22.29 1.86
CA ASP A 210 -1.16 23.37 2.69
C ASP A 210 -1.77 23.36 4.11
N ARG A 211 -3.06 23.04 4.24
CA ARG A 211 -3.71 22.84 5.54
C ARG A 211 -3.20 21.58 6.25
N TYR A 212 -3.00 20.48 5.52
CA TYR A 212 -2.55 19.20 6.04
C TYR A 212 -1.15 19.32 6.68
N VAL A 213 -0.20 19.92 5.99
CA VAL A 213 1.17 20.11 6.51
C VAL A 213 1.34 21.35 7.37
N GLY A 214 0.35 22.25 7.40
CA GLY A 214 0.37 23.52 8.12
C GLY A 214 -0.17 23.50 9.55
N THR A 215 -0.49 22.33 10.12
CA THR A 215 -1.11 22.22 11.45
C THR A 215 -0.17 22.58 12.61
N GLY A 216 1.14 22.72 12.38
CA GLY A 216 2.15 23.11 13.38
C GLY A 216 2.54 21.97 14.36
N THR A 217 2.11 20.75 14.13
CA THR A 217 2.52 19.59 14.93
C THR A 217 3.81 18.98 14.41
N LYS A 218 4.53 18.21 15.25
CA LYS A 218 5.74 17.49 14.81
C LYS A 218 5.47 16.53 13.65
N LYS A 219 4.30 15.89 13.63
CA LYS A 219 3.89 15.00 12.54
C LYS A 219 3.69 15.77 11.23
N ALA A 220 3.02 16.91 11.28
CA ALA A 220 2.83 17.76 10.11
C ALA A 220 4.18 18.35 9.60
N GLU A 221 5.09 18.73 10.50
CA GLU A 221 6.43 19.15 10.13
C GLU A 221 7.23 18.04 9.45
N PHE A 222 7.13 16.81 9.95
CA PHE A 222 7.72 15.63 9.30
C PHE A 222 7.14 15.44 7.90
N MET A 223 5.80 15.43 7.76
CA MET A 223 5.14 15.31 6.45
C MET A 223 5.52 16.44 5.50
N LYS A 224 5.56 17.68 5.98
CA LYS A 224 5.98 18.83 5.18
C LYS A 224 7.40 18.67 4.62
N LYS A 225 8.30 18.14 5.44
CA LYS A 225 9.68 17.88 5.02
C LYS A 225 9.72 16.84 3.92
N ILE A 226 9.24 15.63 4.19
CA ILE A 226 9.36 14.50 3.25
C ILE A 226 8.61 14.73 1.93
N SER A 227 7.53 15.52 1.95
CA SER A 227 6.71 15.79 0.76
C SER A 227 7.04 17.14 0.07
N SER A 228 8.10 17.82 0.50
CA SER A 228 8.44 19.15 0.00
C SER A 228 8.65 19.24 -1.51
N LYS A 229 9.15 18.17 -2.14
CA LYS A 229 9.42 18.10 -3.58
C LYS A 229 8.22 17.67 -4.43
N ILE A 230 7.15 17.13 -3.83
CA ILE A 230 6.00 16.63 -4.61
C ILE A 230 5.39 17.76 -5.45
N ARG A 231 5.21 18.96 -4.86
CA ARG A 231 4.65 20.11 -5.58
C ARG A 231 5.50 20.54 -6.78
N GLU A 232 6.83 20.45 -6.66
CA GLU A 232 7.73 20.72 -7.78
C GLU A 232 7.62 19.65 -8.87
N TYR A 233 7.46 18.40 -8.45
CA TYR A 233 7.30 17.26 -9.36
C TYR A 233 5.96 17.31 -10.12
N GLU A 234 4.85 17.58 -9.43
CA GLU A 234 3.51 17.67 -10.03
C GLU A 234 3.30 18.94 -10.87
N GLY A 235 4.12 20.00 -10.65
CA GLY A 235 4.01 21.26 -11.37
C GLY A 235 2.62 21.89 -11.21
N ASP A 236 1.90 22.10 -12.33
CA ASP A 236 0.54 22.63 -12.35
C ASP A 236 -0.54 21.56 -12.08
N GLY A 237 -0.14 20.29 -11.87
CA GLY A 237 -1.05 19.20 -11.54
C GLY A 237 -1.59 19.28 -10.11
N PRO A 238 -2.60 18.47 -9.77
CA PRO A 238 -3.16 18.39 -8.43
C PRO A 238 -2.23 17.62 -7.47
N PHE A 239 -2.54 17.65 -6.17
CA PHE A 239 -1.88 16.79 -5.20
C PHE A 239 -2.40 15.36 -5.33
N ILE A 240 -1.52 14.42 -5.68
CA ILE A 240 -1.82 12.99 -5.85
C ILE A 240 -1.29 12.23 -4.65
N THR A 241 -2.10 11.30 -4.14
CA THR A 241 -1.72 10.30 -3.14
C THR A 241 -2.51 9.04 -3.41
N CYS A 242 -1.95 7.86 -3.15
CA CYS A 242 -2.56 6.57 -3.50
C CYS A 242 -2.78 5.67 -2.29
N ASP A 243 -1.75 5.37 -1.54
CA ASP A 243 -1.74 4.39 -0.44
C ASP A 243 -2.65 4.72 0.75
N PRO A 244 -2.93 5.98 1.07
CA PRO A 244 -3.92 6.29 2.08
C PRO A 244 -5.33 5.77 1.78
N PHE A 245 -5.72 5.62 0.50
CA PHE A 245 -7.08 5.19 0.16
C PHE A 245 -7.42 3.76 0.61
N PRO A 246 -6.61 2.70 0.30
CA PRO A 246 -6.90 1.35 0.80
C PRO A 246 -6.81 1.26 2.32
N ILE A 247 -5.93 2.01 3.00
CA ILE A 247 -5.93 2.11 4.46
C ILE A 247 -7.26 2.64 4.96
N CYS A 248 -7.73 3.79 4.44
CA CYS A 248 -9.00 4.39 4.85
C CYS A 248 -10.18 3.44 4.60
N ALA A 249 -10.22 2.77 3.44
CA ALA A 249 -11.26 1.79 3.14
C ALA A 249 -11.22 0.58 4.09
N ALA A 250 -10.02 0.13 4.46
CA ALA A 250 -9.84 -0.99 5.38
C ALA A 250 -10.28 -0.66 6.81
N VAL A 251 -10.01 0.55 7.31
CA VAL A 251 -10.28 0.93 8.71
C VAL A 251 -11.66 1.58 8.88
N GLN A 252 -12.19 2.21 7.83
CA GLN A 252 -13.49 2.90 7.79
C GLN A 252 -14.27 2.49 6.53
N PRO A 253 -14.83 1.27 6.45
CA PRO A 253 -15.46 0.75 5.21
C PRO A 253 -16.57 1.63 4.64
N GLN A 254 -17.26 2.42 5.48
CA GLN A 254 -18.30 3.37 5.03
C GLN A 254 -17.78 4.51 4.15
N ILE A 255 -16.45 4.70 4.05
CA ILE A 255 -15.84 5.66 3.13
C ILE A 255 -16.07 5.27 1.66
N VAL A 256 -16.31 3.99 1.38
CA VAL A 256 -16.52 3.48 0.03
C VAL A 256 -17.94 3.78 -0.42
N LEU A 257 -18.09 4.72 -1.35
CA LEU A 257 -19.38 5.14 -1.90
C LEU A 257 -19.79 4.32 -3.12
N LYS A 258 -18.82 3.78 -3.87
CA LYS A 258 -19.08 2.96 -5.05
C LYS A 258 -17.99 1.93 -5.23
N GLU A 259 -18.40 0.69 -5.47
CA GLU A 259 -17.54 -0.44 -5.76
C GLU A 259 -18.10 -1.29 -6.88
N LYS A 260 -17.24 -2.08 -7.53
CA LYS A 260 -17.64 -2.99 -8.60
C LYS A 260 -16.91 -4.33 -8.46
N LEU A 261 -17.68 -5.41 -8.46
CA LEU A 261 -17.13 -6.77 -8.51
C LEU A 261 -16.80 -7.14 -9.96
N VAL A 262 -15.57 -7.58 -10.19
CA VAL A 262 -15.07 -7.99 -11.50
C VAL A 262 -14.19 -9.23 -11.39
N TYR A 263 -14.01 -9.93 -12.50
CA TYR A 263 -12.87 -10.84 -12.63
C TYR A 263 -11.68 -10.06 -13.19
N ALA A 264 -10.56 -10.13 -12.50
CA ALA A 264 -9.30 -9.51 -12.92
C ALA A 264 -8.14 -10.51 -12.82
N THR A 265 -7.18 -10.38 -13.71
CA THR A 265 -5.94 -11.14 -13.73
C THR A 265 -4.79 -10.25 -14.19
N VAL A 266 -3.57 -10.79 -14.31
CA VAL A 266 -2.38 -10.03 -14.71
C VAL A 266 -1.77 -10.66 -15.96
N GLU A 267 -1.40 -9.83 -16.93
CA GLU A 267 -0.68 -10.25 -18.13
C GLU A 267 0.80 -10.48 -17.80
N LEU A 268 1.29 -11.71 -18.02
CA LEU A 268 2.66 -12.11 -17.68
C LEU A 268 3.61 -12.20 -18.87
N LYS A 269 3.11 -12.25 -20.11
CA LYS A 269 3.91 -12.60 -21.31
C LYS A 269 4.06 -11.46 -22.30
N GLY A 270 3.20 -10.45 -22.27
CA GLY A 270 3.17 -9.36 -23.24
C GLY A 270 4.40 -8.46 -23.15
N GLY A 271 4.96 -8.05 -24.29
CA GLY A 271 6.13 -7.15 -24.34
C GLY A 271 5.84 -5.75 -23.77
N PHE A 272 4.69 -5.18 -24.12
CA PHE A 272 4.24 -3.85 -23.63
C PHE A 272 3.14 -3.93 -22.57
N THR A 273 2.59 -5.13 -22.35
CA THR A 273 1.44 -5.35 -21.47
C THR A 273 1.77 -6.19 -20.24
N ARG A 274 3.03 -6.63 -20.10
CA ARG A 274 3.49 -7.36 -18.91
C ARG A 274 3.23 -6.54 -17.65
N GLY A 275 2.57 -7.13 -16.66
CA GLY A 275 2.16 -6.47 -15.43
C GLY A 275 0.82 -5.72 -15.55
N GLN A 276 0.22 -5.61 -16.74
CA GLN A 276 -1.08 -5.01 -16.90
C GLN A 276 -2.14 -5.83 -16.16
N MET A 277 -2.96 -5.18 -15.35
CA MET A 277 -4.19 -5.78 -14.84
C MET A 277 -5.22 -5.88 -15.97
N VAL A 278 -5.68 -7.10 -16.25
CA VAL A 278 -6.68 -7.39 -17.27
C VAL A 278 -8.02 -7.63 -16.59
N VAL A 279 -9.00 -6.78 -16.87
CA VAL A 279 -10.34 -6.87 -16.29
C VAL A 279 -11.31 -7.46 -17.32
N ASP A 280 -12.00 -8.53 -16.95
CA ASP A 280 -13.06 -9.12 -17.80
C ASP A 280 -14.39 -8.39 -17.61
N TRP A 281 -14.52 -7.22 -18.25
CA TRP A 281 -15.68 -6.35 -18.13
C TRP A 281 -17.00 -6.98 -18.57
N TYR A 282 -16.94 -7.94 -19.48
CA TYR A 282 -18.10 -8.53 -20.14
C TYR A 282 -18.33 -10.00 -19.76
N GLY A 283 -17.53 -10.56 -18.86
CA GLY A 283 -17.65 -11.95 -18.44
C GLY A 283 -17.31 -12.96 -19.52
N VAL A 284 -16.43 -12.61 -20.47
CA VAL A 284 -16.03 -13.47 -21.60
C VAL A 284 -15.36 -14.76 -21.11
N LEU A 285 -14.60 -14.68 -20.04
CA LEU A 285 -13.88 -15.82 -19.45
C LEU A 285 -14.81 -16.75 -18.64
N LYS A 286 -16.04 -16.32 -18.36
CA LYS A 286 -17.03 -17.08 -17.56
C LYS A 286 -16.48 -17.52 -16.19
N LYS A 287 -15.68 -16.63 -15.58
CA LYS A 287 -15.13 -16.82 -14.24
C LYS A 287 -15.88 -15.97 -13.22
N ASP A 288 -15.98 -16.45 -12.00
CA ASP A 288 -16.54 -15.69 -10.90
C ASP A 288 -15.66 -14.46 -10.61
N SER A 289 -16.29 -13.37 -10.17
CA SER A 289 -15.59 -12.15 -9.76
C SER A 289 -14.63 -12.46 -8.61
N ASN A 290 -13.40 -11.96 -8.74
CA ASN A 290 -12.35 -12.18 -7.75
C ASN A 290 -11.84 -10.89 -7.11
N VAL A 291 -12.19 -9.72 -7.62
CA VAL A 291 -11.73 -8.42 -7.14
C VAL A 291 -12.92 -7.48 -7.00
N ARG A 292 -12.93 -6.71 -5.92
CA ARG A 292 -13.81 -5.57 -5.67
C ARG A 292 -13.02 -4.30 -5.99
N LEU A 293 -13.29 -3.68 -7.11
CA LEU A 293 -12.72 -2.38 -7.47
C LEU A 293 -13.37 -1.30 -6.62
N LEU A 294 -12.56 -0.50 -5.95
CA LEU A 294 -13.00 0.70 -5.24
C LEU A 294 -13.05 1.85 -6.24
N GLU A 295 -14.25 2.22 -6.69
CA GLU A 295 -14.43 3.20 -7.76
C GLU A 295 -14.63 4.63 -7.23
N LYS A 296 -15.26 4.78 -6.07
CA LYS A 296 -15.51 6.10 -5.46
C LYS A 296 -15.47 6.04 -3.96
N LEU A 297 -14.68 6.94 -3.36
CA LEU A 297 -14.59 7.16 -1.93
C LEU A 297 -15.14 8.54 -1.55
N ASP A 298 -15.54 8.67 -0.29
CA ASP A 298 -15.92 9.95 0.31
C ASP A 298 -14.65 10.78 0.59
N LEU A 299 -14.38 11.76 -0.27
CA LEU A 299 -13.21 12.62 -0.15
C LEU A 299 -13.25 13.55 1.08
N GLU A 300 -14.44 13.95 1.56
CA GLU A 300 -14.53 14.77 2.75
C GLU A 300 -14.10 13.98 3.99
N LEU A 301 -14.60 12.75 4.11
CA LEU A 301 -14.17 11.84 5.18
C LEU A 301 -12.68 11.49 5.05
N PHE A 302 -12.20 11.23 3.83
CA PHE A 302 -10.78 10.98 3.55
C PHE A 302 -9.89 12.13 4.02
N MET A 303 -10.21 13.36 3.60
CA MET A 303 -9.48 14.58 4.02
C MET A 303 -9.51 14.78 5.54
N ALA A 304 -10.64 14.47 6.19
CA ALA A 304 -10.74 14.54 7.64
C ALA A 304 -9.81 13.53 8.34
N MET A 305 -9.70 12.29 7.82
CA MET A 305 -8.79 11.27 8.33
C MET A 305 -7.32 11.67 8.13
N MET A 306 -6.96 12.21 6.96
CA MET A 306 -5.62 12.75 6.71
C MET A 306 -5.27 13.88 7.70
N LEU A 307 -6.15 14.87 7.88
CA LEU A 307 -5.92 15.96 8.83
C LEU A 307 -5.82 15.47 10.27
N HIS A 308 -6.55 14.39 10.62
CA HIS A 308 -6.46 13.79 11.95
C HIS A 308 -5.11 13.10 12.19
N SER A 309 -4.53 12.48 11.15
CA SER A 309 -3.29 11.71 11.24
C SER A 309 -2.07 12.56 11.65
N VAL A 310 -2.10 13.86 11.37
CA VAL A 310 -1.01 14.81 11.68
C VAL A 310 -1.24 15.63 12.94
N LYS A 311 -2.31 15.38 13.69
CA LYS A 311 -2.58 16.03 14.99
C LYS A 311 -1.89 15.33 16.19
#